data_103effc1eb91b55998fca03598c31ec4
#
_entry.id   103effc1eb91b55998fca03598c31ec4
#
_cell.length_a   1.000
_cell.length_b   1.000
_cell.length_c   1.000
_cell.angle_alpha   90.00
_cell.angle_beta   90.00
_cell.angle_gamma   90.00
#
_symmetry.space_group_name_H-M   'P 1'
#
loop_
_entity.id
_entity.type
_entity.pdbx_description
1 polymer ?
#
loop_
_entity_poly.entity_id
_entity_poly.type
_entity_poly.pdbx_seq_one_letter_code
_entity_poly.pdbx_strand_id
1 'polypeptide(L)'
;MALLPSARIDTTHPSRRRVLKSGLGMAGLGLAAIGLLDACSATVSSSNASSSTSSGPWSFTDDRGTTVRLDSAPTKVVAYTGTAAALYDFGVTDRIVGVFGPTKQANGKADPMAGDLPVDKLTVLGNAYGEFDVAKYAELGPQLLITDMWEKNSLWYVPAASLSKIEKLAPSIGITVASEPLITPLARYEKLAGLLGADLTASTVAASKTAYQQAVEQLRGAAKSKSTLKVMAASASADLLYVSDPKVYPDLSYFEQLGVSFVQPTNVVGGFFESLSWENAGKYQADLILLDDRTGTLQPADLTGKATWTALPAVKADQIVAWNSEPRYSYTAIGPIVRGFATALQNAKKVA
;
A
#
# COMPACT_ATOMS: atom_id res chain seq x y z
N MET A 1 -20.97 2.79 -0.81
CA MET A 1 -20.74 1.82 -1.88
C MET A 1 -19.82 2.52 -2.90
N ALA A 2 -18.54 2.52 -2.62
CA ALA A 2 -17.54 3.05 -3.55
C ALA A 2 -16.93 1.86 -4.29
N LEU A 3 -17.58 1.47 -5.36
CA LEU A 3 -17.00 0.62 -6.38
C LEU A 3 -15.86 1.39 -7.03
N LEU A 4 -14.74 0.75 -7.29
CA LEU A 4 -13.70 1.27 -8.17
C LEU A 4 -14.37 1.80 -9.43
N PRO A 5 -14.01 2.98 -9.96
CA PRO A 5 -14.68 3.54 -11.13
C PRO A 5 -14.51 2.61 -12.31
N SER A 6 -15.62 2.27 -12.98
CA SER A 6 -15.61 1.66 -14.31
C SER A 6 -14.89 2.62 -15.27
N ALA A 7 -13.66 2.29 -15.64
CA ALA A 7 -12.96 3.00 -16.71
C ALA A 7 -13.75 2.84 -18.01
N ARG A 8 -14.33 3.92 -18.50
CA ARG A 8 -14.83 3.98 -19.89
C ARG A 8 -13.62 3.98 -20.80
N ILE A 9 -13.49 2.90 -21.55
CA ILE A 9 -12.50 2.77 -22.62
C ILE A 9 -12.94 3.64 -23.78
N ASP A 10 -12.22 4.72 -24.01
CA ASP A 10 -12.32 5.49 -25.27
C ASP A 10 -11.32 4.90 -26.26
N THR A 11 -11.85 4.20 -27.26
CA THR A 11 -11.07 3.55 -28.31
C THR A 11 -10.79 4.52 -29.44
N THR A 12 -9.66 5.22 -29.38
CA THR A 12 -9.09 5.84 -30.59
C THR A 12 -7.60 5.52 -30.68
N HIS A 13 -7.29 4.61 -31.58
CA HIS A 13 -5.93 4.40 -32.06
C HIS A 13 -5.47 5.51 -33.00
N PRO A 14 -4.20 5.88 -32.98
CA PRO A 14 -3.48 6.00 -34.25
C PRO A 14 -2.20 5.18 -34.33
N SER A 15 -1.98 4.75 -35.55
CA SER A 15 -1.01 3.83 -36.08
C SER A 15 0.46 4.27 -36.01
N ARG A 16 1.28 3.24 -35.94
CA ARG A 16 2.70 3.04 -36.30
C ARG A 16 3.37 4.10 -37.21
N ARG A 17 4.62 4.45 -36.86
CA ARG A 17 5.76 4.37 -37.82
C ARG A 17 7.10 4.25 -37.10
N ARG A 18 7.86 3.24 -37.58
CA ARG A 18 9.28 2.93 -37.26
C ARG A 18 10.21 4.04 -37.74
N VAL A 19 11.30 4.30 -37.03
CA VAL A 19 12.61 4.58 -37.65
C VAL A 19 13.72 4.00 -36.76
N LEU A 20 14.49 3.08 -37.35
CA LEU A 20 15.81 2.65 -36.92
C LEU A 20 16.84 3.73 -37.27
N LYS A 21 17.86 3.91 -36.44
CA LYS A 21 19.25 4.00 -36.94
C LYS A 21 20.29 3.88 -35.81
N SER A 22 21.22 3.05 -36.07
CA SER A 22 22.51 2.62 -35.57
C SER A 22 23.50 3.73 -35.27
N GLY A 23 24.44 3.45 -34.37
CA GLY A 23 25.69 4.20 -34.21
C GLY A 23 26.62 3.56 -33.17
N LEU A 24 27.62 2.79 -33.66
CA LEU A 24 28.78 2.25 -32.93
C LEU A 24 29.78 3.36 -32.55
N GLY A 25 30.60 3.13 -31.51
CA GLY A 25 31.88 3.82 -31.32
C GLY A 25 32.47 3.68 -29.92
N MET A 26 33.34 2.66 -29.72
CA MET A 26 34.72 2.58 -29.23
C MET A 26 35.11 3.22 -27.89
N ALA A 27 35.46 2.39 -26.96
CA ALA A 27 36.78 2.04 -26.35
C ALA A 27 37.72 3.17 -25.95
N GLY A 28 38.18 3.14 -24.70
CA GLY A 28 39.33 3.90 -24.18
C GLY A 28 39.71 3.43 -22.78
N LEU A 29 40.76 2.59 -22.74
CA LEU A 29 41.48 2.17 -21.52
C LEU A 29 42.32 3.32 -20.96
N GLY A 30 42.45 3.40 -19.63
CA GLY A 30 43.44 4.24 -18.97
C GLY A 30 43.68 3.81 -17.53
N LEU A 31 44.82 3.20 -17.29
CA LEU A 31 45.37 2.66 -16.03
C LEU A 31 46.11 3.72 -15.19
N ALA A 32 46.20 3.43 -13.88
CA ALA A 32 47.25 3.79 -12.89
C ALA A 32 47.12 5.20 -12.27
N ALA A 33 47.40 5.43 -10.96
CA ALA A 33 48.30 4.84 -9.98
C ALA A 33 47.98 5.38 -8.57
N ILE A 34 48.09 4.54 -7.55
CA ILE A 34 48.86 4.57 -6.29
C ILE A 34 49.14 5.96 -5.66
N GLY A 35 48.74 6.08 -4.35
CA GLY A 35 49.41 7.03 -3.47
C GLY A 35 48.72 7.39 -2.18
N LEU A 36 49.16 6.75 -1.11
CA LEU A 36 49.50 7.23 0.24
C LEU A 36 48.38 7.39 1.29
N LEU A 37 48.57 6.54 2.31
CA LEU A 37 48.07 6.57 3.68
C LEU A 37 48.39 7.91 4.37
N ASP A 38 47.41 8.52 4.99
CA ASP A 38 47.64 9.40 6.11
C ASP A 38 46.64 9.06 7.25
N ALA A 39 47.21 8.59 8.35
CA ALA A 39 46.50 8.23 9.55
C ALA A 39 46.31 9.47 10.39
N CYS A 40 45.08 9.96 10.53
CA CYS A 40 44.72 10.89 11.58
C CYS A 40 43.76 10.25 12.56
N SER A 41 44.27 9.96 13.74
CA SER A 41 43.55 9.62 14.95
C SER A 41 42.55 10.76 15.27
N ALA A 42 41.27 10.50 15.17
CA ALA A 42 40.24 11.37 15.70
C ALA A 42 39.57 10.70 16.89
N THR A 43 39.76 11.32 18.03
CA THR A 43 39.12 11.09 19.33
C THR A 43 37.63 10.90 19.18
N VAL A 44 37.12 9.77 19.67
CA VAL A 44 35.69 9.50 19.81
C VAL A 44 35.14 10.37 20.93
N SER A 45 34.55 11.49 20.58
CA SER A 45 33.66 12.23 21.46
C SER A 45 32.25 11.62 21.36
N SER A 46 31.81 10.97 22.44
CA SER A 46 30.43 10.53 22.61
C SER A 46 29.54 11.78 22.63
N SER A 47 28.95 12.11 21.50
CA SER A 47 27.89 13.10 21.45
C SER A 47 26.55 12.42 21.71
N ASN A 48 25.93 12.77 22.83
CA ASN A 48 24.52 12.52 23.12
C ASN A 48 23.67 12.89 21.88
N ALA A 49 22.95 11.91 21.34
CA ALA A 49 21.97 12.16 20.29
C ALA A 49 20.76 12.87 20.91
N SER A 50 20.84 14.17 21.00
CA SER A 50 19.65 15.01 21.11
C SER A 50 18.92 14.94 19.78
N SER A 51 17.63 14.67 19.79
CA SER A 51 16.71 14.74 18.67
C SER A 51 16.75 16.14 18.04
N SER A 52 17.67 16.35 17.09
CA SER A 52 17.74 17.59 16.33
C SER A 52 16.69 17.51 15.22
N THR A 53 15.61 18.28 15.35
CA THR A 53 14.83 18.76 14.20
C THR A 53 15.83 19.32 13.18
N SER A 54 16.03 18.61 12.08
CA SER A 54 16.95 19.02 11.02
C SER A 54 16.45 20.33 10.40
N SER A 55 17.04 21.45 10.77
CA SER A 55 16.78 22.78 10.22
C SER A 55 17.52 23.03 8.91
N GLY A 56 17.51 22.05 8.01
CA GLY A 56 18.15 22.12 6.70
C GLY A 56 17.18 21.78 5.55
N PRO A 57 17.63 21.97 4.29
CA PRO A 57 16.81 21.66 3.12
C PRO A 57 16.27 20.23 3.16
N TRP A 58 14.97 20.08 2.93
CA TRP A 58 14.28 18.82 2.88
C TRP A 58 13.98 18.42 1.44
N SER A 59 14.15 17.15 1.10
CA SER A 59 13.77 16.66 -0.23
C SER A 59 13.35 15.20 -0.21
N PHE A 60 12.42 14.87 -1.10
CA PHE A 60 11.99 13.51 -1.38
C PHE A 60 11.71 13.36 -2.88
N THR A 61 12.29 12.32 -3.49
CA THR A 61 11.94 11.93 -4.88
C THR A 61 10.91 10.83 -4.79
N ASP A 62 9.73 11.07 -5.36
CA ASP A 62 8.62 10.14 -5.38
C ASP A 62 8.74 9.11 -6.51
N ASP A 63 7.75 8.22 -6.61
CA ASP A 63 7.81 7.12 -7.58
C ASP A 63 7.35 7.54 -8.99
N ARG A 64 6.93 8.81 -9.15
CA ARG A 64 6.77 9.45 -10.47
C ARG A 64 8.10 10.01 -11.01
N GLY A 65 9.17 9.94 -10.19
CA GLY A 65 10.46 10.58 -10.49
C GLY A 65 10.47 12.09 -10.17
N THR A 66 9.43 12.61 -9.55
CA THR A 66 9.34 14.02 -9.16
C THR A 66 10.04 14.24 -7.83
N THR A 67 10.95 15.21 -7.76
CA THR A 67 11.62 15.58 -6.52
C THR A 67 10.97 16.82 -5.91
N VAL A 68 10.31 16.65 -4.78
CA VAL A 68 9.86 17.76 -3.93
C VAL A 68 11.05 18.29 -3.13
N ARG A 69 11.22 19.60 -3.12
CA ARG A 69 12.25 20.31 -2.33
C ARG A 69 11.59 21.41 -1.53
N LEU A 70 11.89 21.46 -0.23
CA LEU A 70 11.42 22.46 0.70
C LEU A 70 12.62 22.98 1.52
N ASP A 71 12.54 24.21 2.03
CA ASP A 71 13.61 24.81 2.83
C ASP A 71 13.81 24.08 4.18
N SER A 72 12.77 23.43 4.67
CA SER A 72 12.78 22.59 5.88
C SER A 72 11.75 21.48 5.77
N ALA A 73 11.81 20.50 6.69
CA ALA A 73 10.81 19.43 6.75
C ALA A 73 9.39 20.02 6.96
N PRO A 74 8.39 19.60 6.15
CA PRO A 74 7.04 20.17 6.22
C PRO A 74 6.40 19.88 7.58
N THR A 75 5.68 20.87 8.10
CA THR A 75 4.93 20.79 9.38
C THR A 75 3.42 20.72 9.17
N LYS A 76 2.96 20.99 7.94
CA LYS A 76 1.54 20.91 7.55
C LYS A 76 1.37 19.93 6.40
N VAL A 77 1.23 18.66 6.73
CA VAL A 77 1.05 17.57 5.79
C VAL A 77 -0.43 17.22 5.69
N VAL A 78 -0.92 17.07 4.48
CA VAL A 78 -2.23 16.46 4.19
C VAL A 78 -1.99 15.14 3.49
N ALA A 79 -2.64 14.08 3.94
CA ALA A 79 -2.38 12.75 3.38
C ALA A 79 -3.67 11.92 3.21
N TYR A 80 -3.61 10.95 2.27
CA TYR A 80 -4.58 9.87 2.21
C TYR A 80 -4.65 9.16 3.58
N THR A 81 -5.82 8.73 4.01
CA THR A 81 -6.00 8.21 5.38
C THR A 81 -5.08 7.04 5.69
N GLY A 82 -4.96 6.06 4.78
CA GLY A 82 -4.02 4.95 4.96
C GLY A 82 -2.55 5.38 5.03
N THR A 83 -2.16 6.35 4.20
CA THR A 83 -0.84 6.99 4.22
C THR A 83 -0.58 7.71 5.54
N ALA A 84 -1.53 8.53 6.00
CA ALA A 84 -1.43 9.25 7.27
C ALA A 84 -1.27 8.30 8.45
N ALA A 85 -2.07 7.24 8.49
CA ALA A 85 -2.01 6.23 9.53
C ALA A 85 -0.69 5.43 9.50
N ALA A 86 -0.18 5.10 8.33
CA ALA A 86 1.14 4.46 8.20
C ALA A 86 2.27 5.35 8.72
N LEU A 87 2.26 6.65 8.38
CA LEU A 87 3.24 7.61 8.89
C LEU A 87 3.12 7.79 10.42
N TYR A 88 1.89 7.81 10.94
CA TYR A 88 1.62 7.86 12.38
C TYR A 88 2.18 6.65 13.11
N ASP A 89 2.00 5.44 12.57
CA ASP A 89 2.56 4.20 13.09
C ASP A 89 4.09 4.22 13.17
N PHE A 90 4.77 4.95 12.27
CA PHE A 90 6.22 5.18 12.30
C PHE A 90 6.63 6.32 13.25
N GLY A 91 5.69 7.06 13.84
CA GLY A 91 5.96 8.11 14.81
C GLY A 91 5.85 9.56 14.28
N VAL A 92 5.28 9.78 13.10
CA VAL A 92 4.93 11.13 12.62
C VAL A 92 3.61 11.56 13.25
N THR A 93 3.67 12.19 14.43
CA THR A 93 2.47 12.43 15.27
C THR A 93 1.93 13.86 15.23
N ASP A 94 2.71 14.83 14.78
CA ASP A 94 2.43 16.28 14.92
C ASP A 94 2.39 17.06 13.60
N ARG A 95 2.63 16.40 12.48
CA ARG A 95 2.74 17.08 11.17
C ARG A 95 1.50 16.93 10.28
N ILE A 96 0.67 15.92 10.55
CA ILE A 96 -0.53 15.66 9.77
C ILE A 96 -1.64 16.56 10.26
N VAL A 97 -2.13 17.47 9.39
CA VAL A 97 -3.17 18.44 9.72
C VAL A 97 -4.51 18.14 9.04
N GLY A 98 -4.51 17.29 8.03
CA GLY A 98 -5.72 16.90 7.30
C GLY A 98 -5.55 15.57 6.60
N VAL A 99 -6.69 14.91 6.36
CA VAL A 99 -6.77 13.60 5.72
C VAL A 99 -7.92 13.54 4.71
N PHE A 100 -7.83 12.59 3.78
CA PHE A 100 -8.87 12.29 2.80
C PHE A 100 -8.90 10.79 2.49
N GLY A 101 -10.05 10.30 2.04
CA GLY A 101 -10.33 8.88 1.88
C GLY A 101 -11.05 8.29 3.10
N PRO A 102 -11.17 6.96 3.22
CA PRO A 102 -11.91 6.31 4.31
C PRO A 102 -11.34 6.70 5.68
N THR A 103 -11.94 7.70 6.32
CA THR A 103 -11.49 8.26 7.61
C THR A 103 -12.50 7.98 8.71
N LYS A 104 -13.78 8.17 8.42
CA LYS A 104 -14.88 7.95 9.36
C LYS A 104 -15.97 7.12 8.71
N GLN A 105 -16.51 6.18 9.45
CA GLN A 105 -17.68 5.39 9.08
C GLN A 105 -18.96 6.23 9.18
N ALA A 106 -20.06 5.74 8.61
CA ALA A 106 -21.37 6.39 8.67
C ALA A 106 -21.89 6.63 10.10
N ASN A 107 -21.45 5.84 11.07
CA ASN A 107 -21.78 5.98 12.50
C ASN A 107 -20.89 7.01 13.23
N GLY A 108 -20.00 7.71 12.52
CA GLY A 108 -19.08 8.71 13.05
C GLY A 108 -17.80 8.15 13.70
N LYS A 109 -17.68 6.84 13.86
CA LYS A 109 -16.43 6.22 14.36
C LYS A 109 -15.32 6.29 13.31
N ALA A 110 -14.07 6.20 13.78
CA ALA A 110 -12.94 6.06 12.88
C ALA A 110 -13.10 4.83 11.97
N ASP A 111 -12.76 4.98 10.70
CA ASP A 111 -12.67 3.84 9.78
C ASP A 111 -11.46 2.97 10.18
N PRO A 112 -11.52 1.63 10.02
CA PRO A 112 -10.38 0.74 10.26
C PRO A 112 -9.10 1.14 9.52
N MET A 113 -9.22 1.80 8.35
CA MET A 113 -8.10 2.37 7.60
C MET A 113 -7.29 3.39 8.42
N ALA A 114 -7.94 4.13 9.31
CA ALA A 114 -7.28 5.14 10.13
C ALA A 114 -6.40 4.56 11.25
N GLY A 115 -6.62 3.29 11.66
CA GLY A 115 -5.87 2.69 12.77
C GLY A 115 -5.93 3.55 14.03
N ASP A 116 -4.77 3.82 14.61
CA ASP A 116 -4.63 4.64 15.82
C ASP A 116 -4.48 6.15 15.54
N LEU A 117 -4.60 6.56 14.28
CA LEU A 117 -4.54 7.98 13.90
C LEU A 117 -5.67 8.76 14.62
N PRO A 118 -5.38 9.88 15.32
CA PRO A 118 -6.38 10.63 16.08
C PRO A 118 -7.27 11.47 15.15
N VAL A 119 -8.16 10.82 14.39
CA VAL A 119 -8.97 11.42 13.32
C VAL A 119 -9.83 12.60 13.76
N ASP A 120 -10.20 12.66 15.05
CA ASP A 120 -11.00 13.76 15.59
C ASP A 120 -10.22 15.07 15.75
N LYS A 121 -8.90 14.99 15.66
CA LYS A 121 -7.99 16.17 15.70
C LYS A 121 -7.62 16.66 14.30
N LEU A 122 -8.07 15.99 13.25
CA LEU A 122 -7.67 16.24 11.86
C LEU A 122 -8.85 16.81 11.07
N THR A 123 -8.52 17.63 10.08
CA THR A 123 -9.53 18.07 9.10
C THR A 123 -9.76 16.98 8.07
N VAL A 124 -10.99 16.48 7.98
CA VAL A 124 -11.40 15.50 6.96
C VAL A 124 -11.84 16.26 5.70
N LEU A 125 -11.15 16.01 4.59
CA LEU A 125 -11.40 16.67 3.31
C LEU A 125 -12.38 15.91 2.42
N GLY A 126 -12.77 14.70 2.80
CA GLY A 126 -13.70 13.81 2.12
C GLY A 126 -13.47 12.37 2.54
N ASN A 127 -14.54 11.56 2.59
CA ASN A 127 -14.48 10.15 3.02
C ASN A 127 -14.54 9.17 1.85
N ALA A 128 -15.12 9.57 0.73
CA ALA A 128 -15.32 8.70 -0.42
C ALA A 128 -14.41 9.06 -1.59
N TYR A 129 -14.26 8.12 -2.52
CA TYR A 129 -13.52 8.35 -3.75
C TYR A 129 -14.14 9.50 -4.55
N GLY A 130 -13.29 10.43 -4.99
CA GLY A 130 -13.74 11.63 -5.71
C GLY A 130 -14.20 12.78 -4.81
N GLU A 131 -14.33 12.55 -3.51
CA GLU A 131 -14.58 13.61 -2.54
C GLU A 131 -13.25 14.19 -2.05
N PHE A 132 -13.01 15.45 -2.42
CA PHE A 132 -11.86 16.20 -1.94
C PHE A 132 -12.22 17.68 -1.88
N ASP A 133 -12.40 18.21 -0.69
CA ASP A 133 -12.74 19.61 -0.46
C ASP A 133 -11.51 20.51 -0.63
N VAL A 134 -11.36 21.07 -1.83
CA VAL A 134 -10.22 21.94 -2.17
C VAL A 134 -10.24 23.25 -1.36
N ALA A 135 -11.41 23.72 -0.94
CA ALA A 135 -11.50 24.96 -0.15
C ALA A 135 -10.94 24.71 1.26
N LYS A 136 -11.39 23.66 1.94
CA LYS A 136 -10.80 23.28 3.24
C LYS A 136 -9.32 22.94 3.14
N TYR A 137 -8.88 22.31 2.03
CA TYR A 137 -7.46 22.05 1.80
C TYR A 137 -6.66 23.35 1.77
N ALA A 138 -7.15 24.37 1.05
CA ALA A 138 -6.49 25.69 1.00
C ALA A 138 -6.44 26.38 2.37
N GLU A 139 -7.52 26.28 3.15
CA GLU A 139 -7.59 26.86 4.52
C GLU A 139 -6.56 26.26 5.49
N LEU A 140 -6.20 24.97 5.30
CA LEU A 140 -5.14 24.34 6.09
C LEU A 140 -3.75 24.95 5.85
N GLY A 141 -3.54 25.61 4.71
CA GLY A 141 -2.23 26.09 4.28
C GLY A 141 -1.22 24.95 4.17
N PRO A 142 -1.51 23.90 3.39
CA PRO A 142 -0.67 22.70 3.33
C PRO A 142 0.70 23.01 2.72
N GLN A 143 1.72 22.29 3.17
CA GLN A 143 3.08 22.35 2.62
C GLN A 143 3.41 21.10 1.78
N LEU A 144 2.67 20.02 2.00
CA LEU A 144 2.87 18.75 1.30
C LEU A 144 1.58 17.94 1.28
N LEU A 145 1.28 17.32 0.13
CA LEU A 145 0.27 16.29 0.00
C LEU A 145 0.94 14.94 -0.23
N ILE A 146 0.49 13.87 0.44
CA ILE A 146 1.05 12.52 0.29
C ILE A 146 -0.08 11.52 0.09
N THR A 147 0.08 10.64 -0.91
CA THR A 147 -0.88 9.56 -1.16
C THR A 147 -0.23 8.37 -1.85
N ASP A 148 -0.95 7.25 -1.89
CA ASP A 148 -0.59 6.07 -2.68
C ASP A 148 -0.82 6.30 -4.18
N MET A 149 -0.24 5.43 -4.99
CA MET A 149 -0.55 5.27 -6.40
C MET A 149 -0.84 3.80 -6.69
N TRP A 150 -2.11 3.50 -6.96
CA TRP A 150 -2.58 2.18 -7.44
C TRP A 150 -2.53 2.08 -8.97
N GLU A 151 -2.55 3.21 -9.63
CA GLU A 151 -2.37 3.34 -11.09
C GLU A 151 -1.19 4.27 -11.37
N LYS A 152 -0.53 4.05 -12.47
CA LYS A 152 0.66 4.83 -12.85
C LYS A 152 0.35 6.33 -12.90
N ASN A 153 1.09 7.10 -12.10
CA ASN A 153 0.99 8.57 -12.00
C ASN A 153 -0.38 9.08 -11.52
N SER A 154 -1.26 8.22 -11.02
CA SER A 154 -2.57 8.60 -10.49
C SER A 154 -2.49 8.68 -8.96
N LEU A 155 -2.69 9.87 -8.42
CA LEU A 155 -2.71 10.10 -6.98
C LEU A 155 -4.03 9.56 -6.40
N TRP A 156 -3.94 8.55 -5.54
CA TRP A 156 -5.11 7.84 -5.02
C TRP A 156 -6.02 8.77 -4.23
N TYR A 157 -7.33 8.71 -4.47
CA TYR A 157 -8.36 9.60 -3.90
C TYR A 157 -8.22 11.09 -4.22
N VAL A 158 -7.27 11.50 -5.06
CA VAL A 158 -7.15 12.89 -5.53
C VAL A 158 -7.92 13.01 -6.86
N PRO A 159 -8.99 13.83 -6.93
CA PRO A 159 -9.77 13.94 -8.18
C PRO A 159 -8.93 14.56 -9.30
N ALA A 160 -8.81 13.88 -10.43
CA ALA A 160 -8.04 14.35 -11.59
C ALA A 160 -8.45 15.76 -12.04
N ALA A 161 -9.74 16.08 -12.00
CA ALA A 161 -10.26 17.40 -12.35
C ALA A 161 -9.79 18.53 -11.42
N SER A 162 -9.40 18.21 -10.20
CA SER A 162 -8.92 19.16 -9.18
C SER A 162 -7.41 19.14 -8.99
N LEU A 163 -6.70 18.16 -9.56
CA LEU A 163 -5.27 17.93 -9.34
C LEU A 163 -4.43 19.19 -9.54
N SER A 164 -4.61 19.89 -10.66
CA SER A 164 -3.87 21.13 -10.96
C SER A 164 -4.10 22.25 -9.93
N LYS A 165 -5.30 22.32 -9.34
CA LYS A 165 -5.60 23.30 -8.27
C LYS A 165 -4.93 22.90 -6.96
N ILE A 166 -4.96 21.60 -6.64
CA ILE A 166 -4.37 21.01 -5.43
C ILE A 166 -2.85 21.19 -5.46
N GLU A 167 -2.18 20.85 -6.56
CA GLU A 167 -0.72 20.95 -6.70
C GLU A 167 -0.19 22.40 -6.77
N LYS A 168 -1.06 23.38 -7.09
CA LYS A 168 -0.71 24.81 -6.95
C LYS A 168 -0.67 25.28 -5.49
N LEU A 169 -1.37 24.60 -4.58
CA LEU A 169 -1.39 24.95 -3.16
C LEU A 169 -0.21 24.32 -2.42
N ALA A 170 0.13 23.08 -2.74
CA ALA A 170 1.31 22.40 -2.19
C ALA A 170 1.78 21.30 -3.16
N PRO A 171 3.10 21.00 -3.20
CA PRO A 171 3.62 19.86 -3.95
C PRO A 171 3.04 18.54 -3.41
N SER A 172 3.04 17.52 -4.27
CA SER A 172 2.53 16.20 -3.92
C SER A 172 3.61 15.12 -4.02
N ILE A 173 3.46 14.08 -3.20
CA ILE A 173 4.25 12.84 -3.25
C ILE A 173 3.28 11.68 -3.53
N GLY A 174 3.57 10.91 -4.57
CA GLY A 174 2.92 9.64 -4.88
C GLY A 174 3.85 8.46 -4.59
N ILE A 175 3.38 7.50 -3.80
CA ILE A 175 4.11 6.24 -3.52
C ILE A 175 3.40 5.12 -4.26
N THR A 176 4.10 4.47 -5.19
CA THR A 176 3.57 3.32 -5.94
C THR A 176 3.39 2.14 -5.00
N VAL A 177 2.19 1.59 -5.00
CA VAL A 177 1.85 0.41 -4.21
C VAL A 177 1.47 -0.76 -5.11
N ALA A 178 0.67 -0.55 -6.15
CA ALA A 178 0.28 -1.63 -7.06
C ALA A 178 1.46 -2.19 -7.86
N SER A 179 1.46 -3.51 -8.05
CA SER A 179 2.47 -4.26 -8.82
C SER A 179 3.89 -4.18 -8.24
N GLU A 180 4.01 -3.77 -6.99
CA GLU A 180 5.25 -3.77 -6.22
C GLU A 180 5.14 -4.82 -5.09
N PRO A 181 6.21 -5.53 -4.73
CA PRO A 181 6.16 -6.38 -3.54
C PRO A 181 6.08 -5.53 -2.27
N LEU A 182 5.37 -6.04 -1.25
CA LEU A 182 5.08 -5.35 0.01
C LEU A 182 6.28 -4.64 0.66
N ILE A 183 7.47 -5.22 0.53
CA ILE A 183 8.71 -4.64 1.08
C ILE A 183 9.07 -3.30 0.45
N THR A 184 8.65 -3.05 -0.81
CA THR A 184 8.92 -1.78 -1.51
C THR A 184 8.15 -0.61 -0.88
N PRO A 185 6.79 -0.61 -0.83
CA PRO A 185 6.07 0.49 -0.19
C PRO A 185 6.41 0.62 1.31
N LEU A 186 6.60 -0.48 2.06
CA LEU A 186 7.04 -0.40 3.45
C LEU A 186 8.34 0.39 3.61
N ALA A 187 9.36 0.11 2.79
CA ALA A 187 10.64 0.84 2.84
C ALA A 187 10.49 2.31 2.42
N ARG A 188 9.58 2.60 1.47
CA ARG A 188 9.30 3.99 1.04
C ARG A 188 8.65 4.78 2.16
N TYR A 189 7.66 4.20 2.87
CA TYR A 189 7.00 4.83 4.02
C TYR A 189 7.95 4.99 5.21
N GLU A 190 8.76 3.98 5.55
CA GLU A 190 9.78 4.07 6.59
C GLU A 190 10.75 5.24 6.31
N LYS A 191 11.28 5.32 5.08
CA LYS A 191 12.18 6.41 4.67
C LYS A 191 11.51 7.78 4.77
N LEU A 192 10.27 7.90 4.27
CA LEU A 192 9.53 9.16 4.30
C LEU A 192 9.25 9.61 5.73
N ALA A 193 8.85 8.68 6.62
CA ALA A 193 8.62 8.96 8.03
C ALA A 193 9.89 9.50 8.72
N GLY A 194 11.05 8.89 8.48
CA GLY A 194 12.33 9.39 8.99
C GLY A 194 12.66 10.80 8.49
N LEU A 195 12.42 11.10 7.22
CA LEU A 195 12.60 12.44 6.66
C LEU A 195 11.60 13.45 7.22
N LEU A 196 10.43 12.99 7.67
CA LEU A 196 9.44 13.81 8.38
C LEU A 196 9.74 13.92 9.88
N GLY A 197 10.87 13.41 10.36
CA GLY A 197 11.36 13.57 11.72
C GLY A 197 10.95 12.46 12.69
N ALA A 198 10.41 11.35 12.21
CA ALA A 198 10.15 10.19 13.07
C ALA A 198 11.46 9.55 13.57
N ASP A 199 11.49 9.17 14.85
CA ASP A 199 12.56 8.33 15.41
C ASP A 199 12.31 6.87 15.06
N LEU A 200 12.93 6.43 13.97
CA LEU A 200 12.83 5.05 13.49
C LEU A 200 13.54 4.04 14.42
N THR A 201 14.31 4.51 15.42
CA THR A 201 14.96 3.69 16.43
C THR A 201 14.13 3.54 17.69
N ALA A 202 13.00 4.24 17.80
CA ALA A 202 12.07 4.14 18.92
C ALA A 202 11.68 2.69 19.16
N SER A 203 11.61 2.30 20.43
CA SER A 203 11.36 0.90 20.84
C SER A 203 10.08 0.32 20.25
N THR A 204 9.04 1.13 20.06
CA THR A 204 7.77 0.74 19.44
C THR A 204 7.94 0.38 17.97
N VAL A 205 8.68 1.20 17.20
CA VAL A 205 8.96 0.96 15.78
C VAL A 205 9.86 -0.28 15.62
N ALA A 206 10.92 -0.38 16.43
CA ALA A 206 11.84 -1.51 16.41
C ALA A 206 11.12 -2.83 16.77
N ALA A 207 10.25 -2.82 17.78
CA ALA A 207 9.46 -3.99 18.18
C ALA A 207 8.48 -4.41 17.07
N SER A 208 7.78 -3.47 16.44
CA SER A 208 6.86 -3.74 15.33
C SER A 208 7.60 -4.33 14.11
N LYS A 209 8.79 -3.80 13.80
CA LYS A 209 9.64 -4.32 12.71
C LYS A 209 10.09 -5.75 13.00
N THR A 210 10.52 -6.01 14.22
CA THR A 210 10.92 -7.37 14.66
C THR A 210 9.73 -8.34 14.58
N ALA A 211 8.56 -7.93 15.07
CA ALA A 211 7.35 -8.75 15.01
C ALA A 211 6.91 -9.04 13.56
N TYR A 212 7.01 -8.06 12.66
CA TYR A 212 6.78 -8.25 11.24
C TYR A 212 7.74 -9.27 10.62
N GLN A 213 9.05 -9.15 10.91
CA GLN A 213 10.06 -10.09 10.40
C GLN A 213 9.80 -11.52 10.86
N GLN A 214 9.43 -11.71 12.13
CA GLN A 214 9.04 -13.01 12.67
C GLN A 214 7.80 -13.58 12.00
N ALA A 215 6.79 -12.73 11.73
CA ALA A 215 5.59 -13.14 11.01
C ALA A 215 5.88 -13.56 9.57
N VAL A 216 6.80 -12.88 8.88
CA VAL A 216 7.26 -13.25 7.54
C VAL A 216 7.90 -14.64 7.54
N GLU A 217 8.77 -14.94 8.52
CA GLU A 217 9.39 -16.27 8.62
C GLU A 217 8.35 -17.36 8.97
N GLN A 218 7.36 -17.05 9.80
CA GLN A 218 6.25 -17.96 10.07
C GLN A 218 5.45 -18.27 8.78
N LEU A 219 5.15 -17.23 7.98
CA LEU A 219 4.43 -17.41 6.71
C LEU A 219 5.26 -18.24 5.71
N ARG A 220 6.57 -17.98 5.60
CA ARG A 220 7.48 -18.78 4.76
C ARG A 220 7.46 -20.27 5.16
N GLY A 221 7.51 -20.54 6.45
CA GLY A 221 7.42 -21.90 7.00
C GLY A 221 6.07 -22.56 6.70
N ALA A 222 4.97 -21.83 6.90
CA ALA A 222 3.62 -22.30 6.59
C ALA A 222 3.46 -22.58 5.08
N ALA A 223 3.88 -21.67 4.21
CA ALA A 223 3.83 -21.85 2.75
C ALA A 223 4.60 -23.08 2.29
N LYS A 224 5.81 -23.30 2.83
CA LYS A 224 6.60 -24.50 2.53
C LYS A 224 5.89 -25.79 2.96
N SER A 225 5.31 -25.81 4.16
CA SER A 225 4.61 -27.00 4.68
C SER A 225 3.26 -27.27 4.02
N LYS A 226 2.65 -26.27 3.44
CA LYS A 226 1.32 -26.26 2.83
C LYS A 226 1.36 -25.97 1.31
N SER A 227 2.44 -26.30 0.66
CA SER A 227 2.72 -25.96 -0.76
C SER A 227 1.68 -26.49 -1.76
N THR A 228 0.85 -27.47 -1.37
CA THR A 228 -0.23 -28.02 -2.21
C THR A 228 -1.55 -27.28 -2.08
N LEU A 229 -1.68 -26.38 -1.08
CA LEU A 229 -2.90 -25.60 -0.88
C LEU A 229 -2.97 -24.45 -1.90
N LYS A 230 -4.20 -24.19 -2.37
CA LYS A 230 -4.52 -23.02 -3.19
C LYS A 230 -5.24 -21.97 -2.35
N VAL A 231 -4.76 -20.74 -2.41
CA VAL A 231 -5.37 -19.58 -1.76
C VAL A 231 -6.02 -18.72 -2.82
N MET A 232 -7.24 -18.25 -2.57
CA MET A 232 -7.93 -17.28 -3.42
C MET A 232 -8.08 -15.98 -2.62
N ALA A 233 -7.64 -14.85 -3.16
CA ALA A 233 -7.97 -13.54 -2.64
C ALA A 233 -9.17 -12.98 -3.42
N ALA A 234 -10.16 -12.46 -2.72
CA ALA A 234 -11.39 -12.01 -3.35
C ALA A 234 -12.06 -10.88 -2.57
N SER A 235 -12.86 -10.09 -3.27
CA SER A 235 -13.83 -9.15 -2.72
C SER A 235 -15.24 -9.51 -3.17
N ALA A 236 -16.26 -9.11 -2.43
CA ALA A 236 -17.64 -9.44 -2.74
C ALA A 236 -18.55 -8.21 -2.72
N SER A 237 -19.47 -8.15 -3.69
CA SER A 237 -20.57 -7.18 -3.74
C SER A 237 -21.90 -7.91 -3.88
N ALA A 238 -23.00 -7.15 -3.91
CA ALA A 238 -24.33 -7.73 -4.10
C ALA A 238 -24.42 -8.56 -5.38
N ASP A 239 -23.73 -8.14 -6.46
CA ASP A 239 -23.89 -8.70 -7.79
C ASP A 239 -22.71 -9.57 -8.23
N LEU A 240 -21.52 -9.35 -7.68
CA LEU A 240 -20.28 -9.93 -8.20
C LEU A 240 -19.35 -10.45 -7.09
N LEU A 241 -18.62 -11.51 -7.41
CA LEU A 241 -17.40 -11.92 -6.75
C LEU A 241 -16.20 -11.43 -7.58
N TYR A 242 -15.29 -10.71 -6.97
CA TYR A 242 -14.06 -10.21 -7.61
C TYR A 242 -12.88 -11.05 -7.18
N VAL A 243 -12.31 -11.83 -8.09
CA VAL A 243 -11.11 -12.64 -7.81
C VAL A 243 -9.88 -11.80 -8.13
N SER A 244 -9.12 -11.46 -7.10
CA SER A 244 -7.97 -10.56 -7.19
C SER A 244 -6.80 -11.20 -7.93
N ASP A 245 -6.10 -10.41 -8.78
CA ASP A 245 -4.83 -10.82 -9.37
C ASP A 245 -3.71 -10.61 -8.33
N PRO A 246 -3.06 -11.68 -7.85
CA PRO A 246 -2.02 -11.56 -6.81
C PRO A 246 -0.83 -10.70 -7.21
N LYS A 247 -0.57 -10.54 -8.50
CA LYS A 247 0.56 -9.75 -9.00
C LYS A 247 0.42 -8.25 -8.78
N VAL A 248 -0.81 -7.79 -8.57
CA VAL A 248 -1.12 -6.36 -8.44
C VAL A 248 -1.09 -5.90 -6.99
N TYR A 249 -1.54 -6.75 -6.07
CA TYR A 249 -1.59 -6.43 -4.65
C TYR A 249 -0.25 -6.68 -3.98
N PRO A 250 0.34 -5.67 -3.30
CA PRO A 250 1.70 -5.76 -2.74
C PRO A 250 1.93 -6.94 -1.81
N ASP A 251 0.97 -7.18 -0.92
CA ASP A 251 1.02 -8.27 0.04
C ASP A 251 0.89 -9.64 -0.63
N LEU A 252 -0.07 -9.80 -1.56
CA LEU A 252 -0.28 -11.05 -2.26
C LEU A 252 0.94 -11.42 -3.12
N SER A 253 1.50 -10.46 -3.88
CA SER A 253 2.69 -10.67 -4.68
C SER A 253 3.90 -11.05 -3.83
N TYR A 254 4.04 -10.43 -2.66
CA TYR A 254 5.08 -10.78 -1.71
C TYR A 254 4.86 -12.17 -1.09
N PHE A 255 3.63 -12.53 -0.77
CA PHE A 255 3.29 -13.86 -0.24
C PHE A 255 3.56 -14.97 -1.28
N GLU A 256 3.36 -14.70 -2.59
CA GLU A 256 3.81 -15.60 -3.66
C GLU A 256 5.32 -15.80 -3.64
N GLN A 257 6.11 -14.74 -3.45
CA GLN A 257 7.57 -14.82 -3.33
C GLN A 257 8.00 -15.63 -2.08
N LEU A 258 7.16 -15.69 -1.04
CA LEU A 258 7.37 -16.52 0.15
C LEU A 258 6.93 -17.98 -0.06
N GLY A 259 6.34 -18.31 -1.20
CA GLY A 259 5.95 -19.67 -1.58
C GLY A 259 4.45 -19.98 -1.43
N VAL A 260 3.59 -19.02 -1.16
CA VAL A 260 2.14 -19.20 -1.15
C VAL A 260 1.64 -19.41 -2.58
N SER A 261 0.78 -20.41 -2.81
CA SER A 261 0.19 -20.68 -4.12
C SER A 261 -1.18 -20.04 -4.25
N PHE A 262 -1.26 -18.93 -4.99
CA PHE A 262 -2.53 -18.24 -5.24
C PHE A 262 -3.25 -18.75 -6.50
N VAL A 263 -4.57 -18.62 -6.50
CA VAL A 263 -5.40 -18.68 -7.71
C VAL A 263 -5.00 -17.51 -8.61
N GLN A 264 -4.80 -17.81 -9.89
CA GLN A 264 -4.48 -16.79 -10.92
C GLN A 264 -5.75 -16.58 -11.77
N PRO A 265 -6.41 -15.41 -11.67
CA PRO A 265 -7.56 -15.13 -12.54
C PRO A 265 -7.12 -15.04 -14.01
N THR A 266 -7.99 -15.50 -14.92
CA THR A 266 -7.65 -15.62 -16.35
C THR A 266 -8.23 -14.50 -17.21
N ASN A 267 -9.16 -13.71 -16.68
CA ASN A 267 -9.82 -12.62 -17.40
C ASN A 267 -9.87 -11.34 -16.55
N VAL A 268 -8.69 -10.80 -16.25
CA VAL A 268 -8.55 -9.56 -15.46
C VAL A 268 -8.90 -8.37 -16.34
N VAL A 269 -9.91 -7.59 -15.93
CA VAL A 269 -10.33 -6.36 -16.59
C VAL A 269 -10.07 -5.19 -15.64
N GLY A 270 -9.47 -4.12 -16.16
CA GLY A 270 -9.10 -2.95 -15.33
C GLY A 270 -7.84 -3.16 -14.47
N GLY A 271 -7.15 -4.32 -14.62
CA GLY A 271 -5.82 -4.55 -14.05
C GLY A 271 -5.78 -5.12 -12.63
N PHE A 272 -6.92 -5.27 -11.92
CA PHE A 272 -6.90 -5.63 -10.50
C PHE A 272 -7.52 -7.00 -10.20
N PHE A 273 -8.61 -7.35 -10.86
CA PHE A 273 -9.37 -8.56 -10.55
C PHE A 273 -10.17 -9.06 -11.76
N GLU A 274 -10.60 -10.31 -11.71
CA GLU A 274 -11.63 -10.83 -12.56
C GLU A 274 -12.99 -10.74 -11.86
N SER A 275 -13.98 -10.15 -12.54
CA SER A 275 -15.35 -10.04 -12.05
C SER A 275 -16.15 -11.29 -12.47
N LEU A 276 -16.68 -12.00 -11.50
CA LEU A 276 -17.53 -13.18 -11.71
C LEU A 276 -18.95 -12.85 -11.24
N SER A 277 -19.97 -13.17 -12.06
CA SER A 277 -21.34 -13.22 -11.55
C SER A 277 -21.45 -14.32 -10.48
N TRP A 278 -22.44 -14.23 -9.61
CA TRP A 278 -22.61 -15.24 -8.56
C TRP A 278 -22.82 -16.64 -9.09
N GLU A 279 -23.43 -16.80 -10.27
CA GLU A 279 -23.58 -18.11 -10.93
C GLU A 279 -22.21 -18.73 -11.29
N ASN A 280 -21.23 -17.88 -11.56
CA ASN A 280 -19.88 -18.28 -11.94
C ASN A 280 -18.86 -18.24 -10.79
N ALA A 281 -19.29 -17.96 -9.54
CA ALA A 281 -18.40 -17.85 -8.38
C ALA A 281 -17.59 -19.13 -8.11
N GLY A 282 -18.05 -20.28 -8.59
CA GLY A 282 -17.35 -21.57 -8.54
C GLY A 282 -16.27 -21.79 -9.59
N LYS A 283 -15.99 -20.81 -10.48
CA LYS A 283 -14.98 -20.95 -11.54
C LYS A 283 -13.59 -21.33 -11.00
N TYR A 284 -13.21 -20.77 -9.87
CA TYR A 284 -11.95 -21.05 -9.21
C TYR A 284 -12.18 -21.83 -7.93
N GLN A 285 -11.42 -22.90 -7.75
CA GLN A 285 -11.44 -23.70 -6.53
C GLN A 285 -10.24 -23.34 -5.68
N ALA A 286 -10.47 -23.15 -4.38
CA ALA A 286 -9.44 -22.81 -3.41
C ALA A 286 -9.64 -23.56 -2.10
N ASP A 287 -8.53 -23.81 -1.42
CA ASP A 287 -8.52 -24.42 -0.08
C ASP A 287 -8.70 -23.37 1.02
N LEU A 288 -8.30 -22.14 0.78
CA LEU A 288 -8.39 -21.00 1.70
C LEU A 288 -8.80 -19.74 0.92
N ILE A 289 -9.69 -18.93 1.47
CA ILE A 289 -10.11 -17.65 0.88
C ILE A 289 -9.66 -16.51 1.79
N LEU A 290 -8.91 -15.57 1.22
CA LEU A 290 -8.71 -14.25 1.77
C LEU A 290 -9.84 -13.36 1.25
N LEU A 291 -10.77 -12.96 2.14
CA LEU A 291 -11.92 -12.15 1.77
C LEU A 291 -11.72 -10.71 2.23
N ASP A 292 -11.85 -9.77 1.31
CA ASP A 292 -11.67 -8.33 1.56
C ASP A 292 -12.65 -7.83 2.63
N ASP A 293 -12.12 -7.26 3.70
CA ASP A 293 -12.87 -6.80 4.87
C ASP A 293 -13.00 -5.27 4.96
N ARG A 294 -12.64 -4.55 3.88
CA ARG A 294 -12.80 -3.10 3.85
C ARG A 294 -14.26 -2.67 3.97
N THR A 295 -14.45 -1.50 4.55
CA THR A 295 -15.78 -0.87 4.64
C THR A 295 -16.46 -0.83 3.26
N GLY A 296 -17.66 -1.41 3.17
CA GLY A 296 -18.46 -1.45 1.93
C GLY A 296 -18.37 -2.73 1.12
N THR A 297 -17.49 -3.70 1.48
CA THR A 297 -17.49 -5.05 0.90
C THR A 297 -18.41 -5.98 1.70
N LEU A 298 -19.00 -6.99 1.03
CA LEU A 298 -19.82 -8.00 1.71
C LEU A 298 -18.94 -8.99 2.48
N GLN A 299 -19.38 -9.30 3.70
CA GLN A 299 -18.68 -10.20 4.60
C GLN A 299 -19.32 -11.61 4.59
N PRO A 300 -18.70 -12.65 5.14
CA PRO A 300 -19.22 -14.02 5.11
C PRO A 300 -20.67 -14.14 5.56
N ALA A 301 -21.09 -13.35 6.58
CA ALA A 301 -22.47 -13.33 7.08
C ALA A 301 -23.47 -12.83 6.04
N ASP A 302 -23.05 -11.87 5.19
CA ASP A 302 -23.91 -11.29 4.13
C ASP A 302 -24.05 -12.23 2.93
N LEU A 303 -23.14 -13.20 2.79
CA LEU A 303 -23.03 -14.11 1.66
C LEU A 303 -23.74 -15.46 1.86
N THR A 304 -24.34 -15.69 3.02
CA THR A 304 -25.04 -16.95 3.38
C THR A 304 -26.19 -17.31 2.43
N GLY A 305 -26.82 -16.29 1.84
CA GLY A 305 -27.90 -16.48 0.85
C GLY A 305 -27.41 -16.79 -0.58
N LYS A 306 -26.11 -16.75 -0.84
CA LYS A 306 -25.51 -17.04 -2.16
C LYS A 306 -25.16 -18.52 -2.24
N ALA A 307 -26.01 -19.33 -2.88
CA ALA A 307 -25.82 -20.81 -2.98
C ALA A 307 -24.47 -21.21 -3.57
N THR A 308 -23.99 -20.49 -4.58
CA THR A 308 -22.67 -20.74 -5.21
C THR A 308 -21.51 -20.41 -4.27
N TRP A 309 -21.61 -19.38 -3.43
CA TRP A 309 -20.65 -19.08 -2.39
C TRP A 309 -20.60 -20.19 -1.32
N THR A 310 -21.75 -20.56 -0.78
CA THR A 310 -21.84 -21.61 0.25
C THR A 310 -21.44 -23.00 -0.26
N ALA A 311 -21.43 -23.19 -1.60
CA ALA A 311 -20.96 -24.42 -2.24
C ALA A 311 -19.44 -24.51 -2.37
N LEU A 312 -18.69 -23.40 -2.25
CA LEU A 312 -17.22 -23.39 -2.37
C LEU A 312 -16.58 -24.28 -1.29
N PRO A 313 -15.56 -25.09 -1.66
CA PRO A 313 -14.89 -26.00 -0.71
C PRO A 313 -14.32 -25.29 0.52
N ALA A 314 -13.64 -24.15 0.33
CA ALA A 314 -13.08 -23.36 1.43
C ALA A 314 -14.18 -22.81 2.36
N VAL A 315 -15.33 -22.39 1.80
CA VAL A 315 -16.46 -21.88 2.60
C VAL A 315 -17.09 -23.01 3.42
N LYS A 316 -17.31 -24.20 2.83
CA LYS A 316 -17.82 -25.38 3.56
C LYS A 316 -16.90 -25.83 4.69
N ALA A 317 -15.61 -25.62 4.54
CA ALA A 317 -14.59 -25.98 5.51
C ALA A 317 -14.30 -24.88 6.53
N ASP A 318 -15.02 -23.74 6.48
CA ASP A 318 -14.80 -22.57 7.32
C ASP A 318 -13.33 -22.04 7.22
N GLN A 319 -12.78 -22.09 6.01
CA GLN A 319 -11.42 -21.64 5.69
C GLN A 319 -11.46 -20.29 4.97
N ILE A 320 -11.96 -19.28 5.68
CA ILE A 320 -12.04 -17.88 5.22
C ILE A 320 -11.26 -17.03 6.21
N VAL A 321 -10.45 -16.12 5.69
CA VAL A 321 -9.65 -15.17 6.48
C VAL A 321 -9.95 -13.76 6.00
N ALA A 322 -10.17 -12.85 6.94
CA ALA A 322 -10.28 -11.44 6.63
C ALA A 322 -8.99 -10.92 5.99
N TRP A 323 -9.12 -10.14 4.93
CA TRP A 323 -8.02 -9.58 4.17
C TRP A 323 -8.33 -8.13 3.82
N ASN A 324 -7.41 -7.23 4.12
CA ASN A 324 -7.53 -5.84 3.69
C ASN A 324 -6.74 -5.65 2.39
N SER A 325 -7.43 -5.41 1.28
CA SER A 325 -6.81 -5.24 -0.03
C SER A 325 -6.07 -3.89 -0.19
N GLU A 326 -6.28 -2.94 0.73
CA GLU A 326 -5.58 -1.65 0.80
C GLU A 326 -4.97 -1.46 2.20
N PRO A 327 -3.98 -2.28 2.61
CA PRO A 327 -3.44 -2.20 3.97
C PRO A 327 -2.63 -0.92 4.17
N ARG A 328 -2.50 -0.49 5.42
CA ARG A 328 -1.54 0.55 5.80
C ARG A 328 -0.12 0.00 5.73
N TYR A 329 0.77 0.70 5.03
CA TYR A 329 2.16 0.24 4.81
C TYR A 329 3.06 0.62 5.99
N SER A 330 2.78 0.05 7.15
CA SER A 330 3.61 0.13 8.37
C SER A 330 3.83 -1.25 8.97
N TYR A 331 4.92 -1.43 9.71
CA TYR A 331 5.19 -2.71 10.40
C TYR A 331 4.13 -3.03 11.45
N THR A 332 3.59 -2.00 12.11
CA THR A 332 2.52 -2.11 13.11
C THR A 332 1.23 -2.68 12.50
N ALA A 333 0.86 -2.23 11.30
CA ALA A 333 -0.35 -2.70 10.63
C ALA A 333 -0.14 -4.05 9.93
N ILE A 334 0.96 -4.21 9.21
CA ILE A 334 1.21 -5.40 8.36
C ILE A 334 1.62 -6.62 9.20
N GLY A 335 2.37 -6.44 10.29
CA GLY A 335 2.84 -7.56 11.10
C GLY A 335 1.72 -8.50 11.58
N PRO A 336 0.64 -8.00 12.21
CA PRO A 336 -0.51 -8.81 12.59
C PRO A 336 -1.21 -9.49 11.40
N ILE A 337 -1.34 -8.83 10.25
CA ILE A 337 -1.95 -9.38 9.03
C ILE A 337 -1.17 -10.60 8.54
N VAL A 338 0.16 -10.46 8.39
CA VAL A 338 1.04 -11.55 7.95
C VAL A 338 1.00 -12.71 8.93
N ARG A 339 1.02 -12.43 10.25
CA ARG A 339 0.96 -13.47 11.29
C ARG A 339 -0.39 -14.21 11.27
N GLY A 340 -1.49 -13.48 11.16
CA GLY A 340 -2.83 -14.06 11.08
C GLY A 340 -2.97 -14.98 9.87
N PHE A 341 -2.49 -14.53 8.71
CA PHE A 341 -2.49 -15.34 7.50
C PHE A 341 -1.57 -16.57 7.62
N ALA A 342 -0.36 -16.43 8.18
CA ALA A 342 0.54 -17.55 8.43
C ALA A 342 -0.13 -18.63 9.28
N THR A 343 -0.81 -18.23 10.36
CA THR A 343 -1.55 -19.12 11.26
C THR A 343 -2.70 -19.81 10.53
N ALA A 344 -3.49 -19.06 9.75
CA ALA A 344 -4.62 -19.60 8.99
C ALA A 344 -4.13 -20.62 7.93
N LEU A 345 -3.08 -20.27 7.18
CA LEU A 345 -2.47 -21.18 6.20
C LEU A 345 -1.93 -22.45 6.85
N GLN A 346 -1.25 -22.34 8.01
CA GLN A 346 -0.73 -23.49 8.74
C GLN A 346 -1.86 -24.45 9.18
N ASN A 347 -3.03 -23.92 9.56
CA ASN A 347 -4.16 -24.71 10.03
C ASN A 347 -5.06 -25.22 8.89
N ALA A 348 -4.98 -24.61 7.72
CA ALA A 348 -5.82 -24.97 6.58
C ALA A 348 -5.59 -26.41 6.12
N LYS A 349 -6.68 -27.03 5.64
CA LYS A 349 -6.72 -28.40 5.11
C LYS A 349 -6.92 -28.35 3.60
N LYS A 350 -6.42 -29.35 2.90
CA LYS A 350 -6.73 -29.55 1.48
C LYS A 350 -8.21 -29.94 1.34
N VAL A 351 -8.98 -29.12 0.63
CA VAL A 351 -10.43 -29.29 0.44
C VAL A 351 -10.89 -29.07 -1.02
N ALA A 352 -10.00 -28.55 -1.87
CA ALA A 352 -10.26 -28.27 -3.29
C ALA A 352 -9.30 -29.01 -4.21
#